data_574bce8a807d319359a0fe5f6501f9f7
#
_entry.id   574bce8a807d319359a0fe5f6501f9f7
#
_cell.length_a   1.000
_cell.length_b   1.000
_cell.length_c   1.000
_cell.angle_alpha   90.00
_cell.angle_beta   90.00
_cell.angle_gamma   90.00
#
_symmetry.space_group_name_H-M   'P 1'
#
loop_
_entity.id
_entity.type
_entity.pdbx_description
1 polymer ?
#
loop_
_entity_poly.entity_id
_entity_poly.type
_entity_poly.pdbx_seq_one_letter_code
_entity_poly.pdbx_strand_id
1 'polypeptide(L)'
;MRQIHFTLALAAAAVACSRADGDVAREPVDTGEVLGAAVGPASLATADTVTVELPLSLPAQLYVEHDAAVYARSAGIVESVLVDLGGRVRAGRLLARLEDTDQTIALEQAKDRHDNAVVQAERQRALKSAGVVTQADSERVELELREAVLALRKAQRDFDLTRIASPFGGVVTGRTARVGRLVEAGDSLFRVTALAPVLASIRVPEASAFGVKLGAEAEVVGPRGETAQARVVRASPVIDPASGTREVVVQLTSGDRMPPGSSVTLKIGSEKRRVVAVPREAVGEGYALVWEDERTALRQVTVGGELPGELVEVVSGLEPGEKVVRTGP
;
A
#
# COMPACT_ATOMS: atom_id res chain seq x y z
N MET A 1 -61.26 13.54 3.09
CA MET A 1 -61.90 14.65 2.37
C MET A 1 -60.81 15.54 1.76
N ARG A 2 -60.89 15.76 0.52
CA ARG A 2 -60.33 16.65 -0.51
C ARG A 2 -59.17 16.07 -1.29
N GLN A 3 -59.56 15.44 -2.40
CA GLN A 3 -58.73 15.20 -3.57
C GLN A 3 -58.50 16.56 -4.28
N ILE A 4 -57.25 16.73 -4.74
CA ILE A 4 -56.95 17.73 -5.77
C ILE A 4 -56.25 16.98 -6.91
N HIS A 5 -56.99 16.85 -8.00
CA HIS A 5 -56.50 16.38 -9.32
C HIS A 5 -55.71 17.49 -9.96
N PHE A 6 -54.51 17.18 -10.43
CA PHE A 6 -53.76 18.03 -11.38
C PHE A 6 -53.48 17.23 -12.64
N THR A 7 -54.23 17.58 -13.67
CA THR A 7 -54.09 17.07 -15.01
C THR A 7 -52.88 17.70 -15.68
N LEU A 8 -51.91 16.89 -16.13
CA LEU A 8 -50.76 17.35 -16.91
C LEU A 8 -50.92 16.90 -18.39
N ALA A 9 -51.00 17.89 -19.27
CA ALA A 9 -51.13 17.71 -20.71
C ALA A 9 -49.83 17.16 -21.34
N LEU A 10 -50.00 16.10 -22.12
CA LEU A 10 -48.90 15.45 -22.87
C LEU A 10 -48.74 16.18 -24.22
N ALA A 11 -47.62 16.91 -24.40
CA ALA A 11 -47.22 17.43 -25.71
C ALA A 11 -46.15 16.51 -26.31
N ALA A 12 -46.53 15.76 -27.31
CA ALA A 12 -45.63 14.92 -28.09
C ALA A 12 -44.85 15.79 -29.10
N ALA A 13 -43.55 15.91 -28.92
CA ALA A 13 -42.64 16.44 -29.95
C ALA A 13 -41.88 15.27 -30.58
N ALA A 14 -42.27 14.98 -31.82
CA ALA A 14 -41.53 14.05 -32.66
C ALA A 14 -40.22 14.68 -33.10
N VAL A 15 -39.09 14.15 -32.66
CA VAL A 15 -37.76 14.50 -33.18
C VAL A 15 -37.34 13.42 -34.15
N ALA A 16 -37.25 13.82 -35.41
CA ALA A 16 -36.76 13.00 -36.51
C ALA A 16 -35.25 12.76 -36.33
N CYS A 17 -34.83 11.50 -36.26
CA CYS A 17 -33.43 11.10 -36.34
C CYS A 17 -32.97 11.25 -37.81
N SER A 18 -32.23 12.31 -38.13
CA SER A 18 -31.36 12.31 -39.30
C SER A 18 -29.98 11.82 -38.88
N ARG A 19 -29.56 10.67 -39.41
CA ARG A 19 -28.16 10.23 -39.42
C ARG A 19 -27.37 11.25 -40.23
N ALA A 20 -26.50 11.99 -39.55
CA ALA A 20 -25.42 12.72 -40.20
C ALA A 20 -24.14 11.90 -39.94
N ASP A 21 -23.61 11.28 -41.00
CA ASP A 21 -22.22 10.87 -41.09
C ASP A 21 -21.38 12.13 -40.92
N GLY A 22 -20.86 12.34 -39.74
CA GLY A 22 -19.94 13.43 -39.39
C GLY A 22 -18.54 13.02 -39.78
N ASP A 23 -18.19 13.30 -41.03
CA ASP A 23 -16.80 13.49 -41.43
C ASP A 23 -16.21 14.61 -40.54
N VAL A 24 -15.32 14.25 -39.61
CA VAL A 24 -14.64 15.24 -38.77
C VAL A 24 -13.64 15.94 -39.67
N ALA A 25 -14.11 16.97 -40.34
CA ALA A 25 -13.22 17.93 -40.97
C ALA A 25 -12.27 18.50 -39.91
N ARG A 26 -10.99 18.17 -40.05
CA ARG A 26 -9.90 18.83 -39.31
C ARG A 26 -10.00 20.31 -39.66
N GLU A 27 -10.37 21.14 -38.69
CA GLU A 27 -10.24 22.58 -38.80
C GLU A 27 -8.77 22.89 -39.16
N PRO A 28 -8.52 23.73 -40.18
CA PRO A 28 -7.17 24.19 -40.48
C PRO A 28 -6.68 25.01 -39.30
N VAL A 29 -5.59 24.56 -38.69
CA VAL A 29 -4.87 25.31 -37.67
C VAL A 29 -4.46 26.64 -38.31
N ASP A 30 -4.90 27.73 -37.71
CA ASP A 30 -4.58 29.11 -38.12
C ASP A 30 -3.06 29.28 -38.18
N THR A 31 -2.54 29.35 -39.40
CA THR A 31 -1.12 29.59 -39.67
C THR A 31 -0.85 31.08 -39.47
N GLY A 32 -0.52 31.43 -38.22
CA GLY A 32 -0.09 32.80 -37.85
C GLY A 32 1.14 33.22 -38.66
N GLU A 33 1.08 34.45 -39.04
CA GLU A 33 2.02 35.41 -39.63
C GLU A 33 3.43 34.90 -39.94
N VAL A 34 3.75 34.85 -41.24
CA VAL A 34 5.06 34.46 -41.79
C VAL A 34 6.06 35.60 -41.51
N LEU A 35 6.91 35.41 -40.52
CA LEU A 35 8.09 36.26 -40.29
C LEU A 35 9.20 35.89 -41.29
N GLY A 36 9.30 36.65 -42.36
CA GLY A 36 10.35 36.49 -43.38
C GLY A 36 11.71 36.97 -42.88
N ALA A 37 12.40 36.18 -42.07
CA ALA A 37 13.82 36.38 -41.79
C ALA A 37 14.61 35.27 -42.52
N ALA A 38 15.66 35.63 -43.26
CA ALA A 38 16.57 34.67 -43.86
C ALA A 38 17.34 33.95 -42.77
N VAL A 39 16.94 32.69 -42.49
CA VAL A 39 17.57 31.85 -41.48
C VAL A 39 18.77 31.15 -42.14
N GLY A 40 19.98 31.39 -41.62
CA GLY A 40 21.18 30.69 -42.11
C GLY A 40 21.19 29.21 -41.72
N PRO A 41 21.88 28.34 -42.49
CA PRO A 41 21.92 26.91 -42.26
C PRO A 41 22.48 26.50 -40.89
N ALA A 42 23.25 27.36 -40.24
CA ALA A 42 23.83 27.14 -38.91
C ALA A 42 22.80 27.25 -37.75
N SER A 43 21.62 27.84 -38.02
CA SER A 43 20.55 28.05 -37.04
C SER A 43 19.43 26.99 -37.11
N LEU A 44 19.58 26.00 -37.99
CA LEU A 44 18.61 24.92 -38.14
C LEU A 44 19.03 23.70 -37.30
N ALA A 45 18.06 23.13 -36.59
CA ALA A 45 18.17 21.82 -35.94
C ALA A 45 17.10 20.89 -36.51
N THR A 46 17.35 19.61 -36.49
CA THR A 46 16.36 18.60 -36.92
C THR A 46 15.66 18.03 -35.71
N ALA A 47 14.35 17.85 -35.81
CA ALA A 47 13.58 17.10 -34.83
C ALA A 47 13.88 15.62 -35.01
N ASP A 48 14.78 15.07 -34.23
CA ASP A 48 15.25 13.70 -34.38
C ASP A 48 14.52 12.75 -33.39
N THR A 49 14.32 11.50 -33.86
CA THR A 49 13.84 10.47 -32.95
C THR A 49 14.99 9.92 -32.12
N VAL A 50 14.99 10.22 -30.83
CA VAL A 50 16.00 9.74 -29.89
C VAL A 50 15.39 8.65 -29.01
N THR A 51 16.15 7.57 -28.78
CA THR A 51 15.76 6.57 -27.79
C THR A 51 16.33 6.98 -26.44
N VAL A 52 15.45 7.29 -25.51
CA VAL A 52 15.81 7.68 -24.14
C VAL A 52 15.43 6.57 -23.17
N GLU A 53 16.24 6.38 -22.15
CA GLU A 53 15.94 5.50 -21.03
C GLU A 53 15.38 6.36 -19.89
N LEU A 54 14.09 6.26 -19.67
CA LEU A 54 13.40 6.98 -18.60
C LEU A 54 12.99 6.01 -17.49
N PRO A 55 13.09 6.41 -16.21
CA PRO A 55 12.59 5.58 -15.13
C PRO A 55 11.09 5.40 -15.27
N LEU A 56 10.62 4.17 -15.08
CA LEU A 56 9.19 3.88 -15.01
C LEU A 56 8.61 4.50 -13.74
N SER A 57 7.69 5.44 -13.88
CA SER A 57 7.06 6.17 -12.79
C SER A 57 5.68 5.59 -12.53
N LEU A 58 5.47 4.98 -11.37
CA LEU A 58 4.23 4.33 -11.00
C LEU A 58 3.68 4.88 -9.68
N PRO A 59 2.35 5.15 -9.60
CA PRO A 59 1.74 5.52 -8.34
C PRO A 59 1.72 4.32 -7.39
N ALA A 60 1.96 4.59 -6.11
CA ALA A 60 1.95 3.59 -5.05
C ALA A 60 1.42 4.18 -3.75
N GLN A 61 1.04 3.30 -2.83
CA GLN A 61 0.71 3.67 -1.47
C GLN A 61 1.66 2.96 -0.51
N LEU A 62 2.20 3.71 0.44
CA LEU A 62 3.04 3.15 1.48
C LEU A 62 2.20 2.37 2.48
N TYR A 63 2.65 1.19 2.86
CA TYR A 63 2.01 0.37 3.88
C TYR A 63 3.05 -0.30 4.77
N VAL A 64 2.59 -0.90 5.85
CA VAL A 64 3.41 -1.73 6.74
C VAL A 64 2.87 -3.14 6.77
N GLU A 65 3.74 -4.11 6.97
CA GLU A 65 3.38 -5.52 6.95
C GLU A 65 2.55 -5.93 8.18
N HIS A 66 2.86 -5.30 9.32
CA HIS A 66 2.18 -5.60 10.58
C HIS A 66 1.31 -4.43 11.02
N ASP A 67 0.03 -4.53 10.74
CA ASP A 67 -1.03 -3.64 11.20
C ASP A 67 -2.23 -4.49 11.64
N ALA A 68 -2.51 -4.55 12.92
CA ALA A 68 -3.55 -5.42 13.44
C ALA A 68 -4.42 -4.73 14.50
N ALA A 69 -5.72 -5.04 14.43
CA ALA A 69 -6.61 -4.80 15.54
C ALA A 69 -6.41 -5.87 16.62
N VAL A 70 -6.32 -5.44 17.87
CA VAL A 70 -6.21 -6.29 19.05
C VAL A 70 -7.59 -6.37 19.67
N TYR A 71 -8.13 -7.58 19.72
CA TYR A 71 -9.50 -7.87 20.18
C TYR A 71 -9.52 -8.42 21.59
N ALA A 72 -10.62 -8.16 22.32
CA ALA A 72 -10.96 -8.92 23.52
C ALA A 72 -11.19 -10.38 23.13
N ARG A 73 -10.61 -11.32 23.88
CA ARG A 73 -10.77 -12.76 23.66
C ARG A 73 -11.73 -13.41 24.65
N SER A 74 -12.09 -12.66 25.71
CA SER A 74 -13.12 -13.01 26.70
C SER A 74 -13.99 -11.81 26.97
N ALA A 75 -15.21 -12.04 27.46
CA ALA A 75 -16.06 -10.98 27.98
C ALA A 75 -15.57 -10.57 29.38
N GLY A 76 -15.78 -9.31 29.75
CA GLY A 76 -15.44 -8.77 31.06
C GLY A 76 -15.43 -7.25 31.10
N ILE A 77 -15.25 -6.67 32.27
CA ILE A 77 -15.09 -5.24 32.46
C ILE A 77 -13.60 -4.88 32.33
N VAL A 78 -13.29 -3.82 31.60
CA VAL A 78 -11.91 -3.31 31.51
C VAL A 78 -11.50 -2.72 32.86
N GLU A 79 -10.63 -3.39 33.59
CA GLU A 79 -10.12 -2.96 34.88
C GLU A 79 -9.08 -1.86 34.73
N SER A 80 -8.14 -2.05 33.78
CA SER A 80 -7.04 -1.10 33.58
C SER A 80 -6.63 -1.00 32.12
N VAL A 81 -6.20 0.20 31.71
CA VAL A 81 -5.61 0.50 30.39
C VAL A 81 -4.19 1.02 30.64
N LEU A 82 -3.17 0.34 30.11
CA LEU A 82 -1.77 0.54 30.43
C LEU A 82 -1.01 1.32 29.35
N VAL A 83 -1.64 1.57 28.20
CA VAL A 83 -1.06 2.28 27.06
C VAL A 83 -2.08 3.22 26.45
N ASP A 84 -1.61 4.31 25.86
CA ASP A 84 -2.45 5.28 25.18
C ASP A 84 -2.11 5.39 23.69
N LEU A 85 -2.93 6.14 22.95
CA LEU A 85 -2.70 6.45 21.55
C LEU A 85 -1.31 7.06 21.36
N GLY A 86 -0.58 6.63 20.32
CA GLY A 86 0.81 7.03 20.07
C GLY A 86 1.84 6.31 20.94
N GLY A 87 1.43 5.52 21.94
CA GLY A 87 2.33 4.74 22.80
C GLY A 87 3.09 3.67 22.02
N ARG A 88 4.41 3.55 22.26
CA ARG A 88 5.24 2.48 21.70
C ARG A 88 5.14 1.22 22.55
N VAL A 89 4.94 0.09 21.90
CA VAL A 89 4.80 -1.21 22.53
C VAL A 89 5.74 -2.25 21.90
N ARG A 90 6.14 -3.25 22.69
CA ARG A 90 6.85 -4.44 22.21
C ARG A 90 5.88 -5.60 22.09
N ALA A 91 6.26 -6.64 21.37
CA ALA A 91 5.51 -7.91 21.35
C ALA A 91 5.31 -8.42 22.79
N GLY A 92 4.11 -8.88 23.10
CA GLY A 92 3.72 -9.35 24.44
C GLY A 92 3.49 -8.26 25.49
N ARG A 93 3.68 -6.98 25.17
CA ARG A 93 3.39 -5.87 26.11
C ARG A 93 1.90 -5.84 26.42
N LEU A 94 1.57 -5.87 27.72
CA LEU A 94 0.20 -5.72 28.21
C LEU A 94 -0.33 -4.32 27.86
N LEU A 95 -1.48 -4.27 27.19
CA LEU A 95 -2.17 -3.05 26.76
C LEU A 95 -3.31 -2.69 27.70
N ALA A 96 -4.09 -3.70 28.10
CA ALA A 96 -5.19 -3.57 29.05
C ALA A 96 -5.39 -4.89 29.78
N ARG A 97 -6.08 -4.82 30.90
CA ARG A 97 -6.51 -5.98 31.69
C ARG A 97 -8.02 -5.89 31.91
N LEU A 98 -8.68 -7.00 31.73
CA LEU A 98 -10.07 -7.19 32.18
C LEU A 98 -10.06 -7.59 33.65
N GLU A 99 -11.19 -7.40 34.34
CA GLU A 99 -11.40 -7.94 35.68
C GLU A 99 -11.21 -9.46 35.67
N ASP A 100 -10.30 -9.96 36.50
CA ASP A 100 -9.82 -11.34 36.46
C ASP A 100 -9.97 -12.08 37.80
N THR A 101 -10.79 -11.56 38.72
CA THR A 101 -10.97 -12.14 40.06
C THR A 101 -11.42 -13.59 40.02
N ASP A 102 -12.48 -13.89 39.26
CA ASP A 102 -13.01 -15.26 39.14
C ASP A 102 -12.03 -16.20 38.46
N GLN A 103 -11.32 -15.73 37.41
CA GLN A 103 -10.31 -16.52 36.71
C GLN A 103 -9.09 -16.78 37.59
N THR A 104 -8.71 -15.84 38.43
CA THR A 104 -7.60 -16.01 39.40
C THR A 104 -7.95 -17.09 40.41
N ILE A 105 -9.15 -17.02 41.02
CA ILE A 105 -9.62 -18.04 41.96
C ILE A 105 -9.69 -19.42 41.29
N ALA A 106 -10.25 -19.51 40.09
CA ALA A 106 -10.34 -20.76 39.34
C ALA A 106 -8.95 -21.35 39.01
N LEU A 107 -7.98 -20.48 38.66
CA LEU A 107 -6.62 -20.89 38.40
C LEU A 107 -5.92 -21.45 39.66
N GLU A 108 -6.06 -20.76 40.81
CA GLU A 108 -5.52 -21.23 42.09
C GLU A 108 -6.11 -22.58 42.50
N GLN A 109 -7.44 -22.74 42.41
CA GLN A 109 -8.10 -24.02 42.68
C GLN A 109 -7.63 -25.14 41.76
N ALA A 110 -7.46 -24.87 40.46
CA ALA A 110 -7.00 -25.86 39.51
C ALA A 110 -5.53 -26.24 39.77
N LYS A 111 -4.70 -25.27 40.18
CA LYS A 111 -3.31 -25.49 40.58
C LYS A 111 -3.23 -26.39 41.82
N ASP A 112 -4.00 -26.11 42.88
CA ASP A 112 -4.00 -26.92 44.09
C ASP A 112 -4.45 -28.37 43.81
N ARG A 113 -5.48 -28.55 42.97
CA ARG A 113 -5.91 -29.90 42.57
C ARG A 113 -4.83 -30.64 41.78
N HIS A 114 -4.15 -29.93 40.86
CA HIS A 114 -3.03 -30.50 40.12
C HIS A 114 -1.89 -30.93 41.04
N ASP A 115 -1.46 -30.05 41.94
CA ASP A 115 -0.34 -30.33 42.85
C ASP A 115 -0.66 -31.53 43.79
N ASN A 116 -1.90 -31.60 44.31
CA ASN A 116 -2.37 -32.78 45.07
C ASN A 116 -2.38 -34.03 44.22
N ALA A 117 -2.85 -34.01 42.96
CA ALA A 117 -2.86 -35.16 42.07
C ALA A 117 -1.44 -35.64 41.73
N VAL A 118 -0.48 -34.73 41.58
CA VAL A 118 0.95 -35.06 41.38
C VAL A 118 1.47 -35.86 42.57
N VAL A 119 1.27 -35.36 43.82
CA VAL A 119 1.73 -36.04 45.03
C VAL A 119 1.10 -37.41 45.17
N GLN A 120 -0.20 -37.58 44.87
CA GLN A 120 -0.87 -38.88 44.90
C GLN A 120 -0.32 -39.82 43.84
N ALA A 121 -0.09 -39.34 42.63
CA ALA A 121 0.48 -40.17 41.55
C ALA A 121 1.91 -40.65 41.88
N GLU A 122 2.74 -39.79 42.45
CA GLU A 122 4.09 -40.16 42.89
C GLU A 122 4.05 -41.22 44.00
N ARG A 123 3.20 -41.03 45.00
CA ARG A 123 3.00 -42.02 46.07
C ARG A 123 2.52 -43.34 45.51
N GLN A 124 1.55 -43.33 44.59
CA GLN A 124 0.97 -44.52 43.97
C GLN A 124 2.03 -45.27 43.13
N ARG A 125 2.88 -44.55 42.39
CA ARG A 125 4.00 -45.15 41.64
C ARG A 125 5.00 -45.86 42.56
N ALA A 126 5.34 -45.25 43.69
CA ALA A 126 6.22 -45.85 44.68
C ALA A 126 5.61 -47.11 45.27
N LEU A 127 4.31 -47.13 45.61
CA LEU A 127 3.60 -48.29 46.13
C LEU A 127 3.46 -49.38 45.06
N LYS A 128 3.28 -49.05 43.81
CA LYS A 128 3.24 -49.99 42.69
C LYS A 128 4.59 -50.69 42.51
N SER A 129 5.70 -49.92 42.58
CA SER A 129 7.03 -50.51 42.48
C SER A 129 7.36 -51.47 43.66
N ALA A 130 6.74 -51.25 44.81
CA ALA A 130 6.81 -52.13 45.98
C ALA A 130 5.83 -53.31 45.93
N GLY A 131 5.01 -53.46 44.90
CA GLY A 131 4.04 -54.53 44.73
C GLY A 131 2.81 -54.44 45.65
N VAL A 132 2.54 -53.23 46.23
CA VAL A 132 1.50 -53.07 47.28
C VAL A 132 0.13 -52.71 46.68
N VAL A 133 0.09 -52.19 45.44
CA VAL A 133 -1.15 -51.70 44.80
C VAL A 133 -1.40 -52.38 43.46
N THR A 134 -2.67 -52.44 43.05
CA THR A 134 -3.09 -53.06 41.79
C THR A 134 -2.77 -52.15 40.59
N GLN A 135 -2.71 -52.74 39.41
CA GLN A 135 -2.58 -52.00 38.14
C GLN A 135 -3.73 -51.03 37.96
N ALA A 136 -4.97 -51.45 38.24
CA ALA A 136 -6.18 -50.63 38.11
C ALA A 136 -6.16 -49.39 39.02
N ASP A 137 -5.69 -49.52 40.28
CA ASP A 137 -5.56 -48.36 41.18
C ASP A 137 -4.52 -47.37 40.68
N SER A 138 -3.42 -47.84 40.11
CA SER A 138 -2.40 -46.99 39.51
C SER A 138 -2.95 -46.23 38.29
N GLU A 139 -3.67 -46.91 37.41
CA GLU A 139 -4.27 -46.33 36.22
C GLU A 139 -5.33 -45.26 36.57
N ARG A 140 -6.12 -45.50 37.61
CA ARG A 140 -7.11 -44.53 38.12
C ARG A 140 -6.43 -43.24 38.58
N VAL A 141 -5.39 -43.30 39.39
CA VAL A 141 -4.67 -42.13 39.89
C VAL A 141 -3.94 -41.40 38.74
N GLU A 142 -3.42 -42.11 37.74
CA GLU A 142 -2.85 -41.51 36.55
C GLU A 142 -3.89 -40.79 35.67
N LEU A 143 -5.14 -41.32 35.64
CA LEU A 143 -6.24 -40.62 34.97
C LEU A 143 -6.60 -39.35 35.71
N GLU A 144 -6.75 -39.38 37.04
CA GLU A 144 -7.02 -38.20 37.87
C GLU A 144 -5.95 -37.11 37.68
N LEU A 145 -4.67 -37.48 37.61
CA LEU A 145 -3.59 -36.53 37.32
C LEU A 145 -3.74 -35.91 35.91
N ARG A 146 -4.04 -36.72 34.87
CA ARG A 146 -4.26 -36.14 33.52
C ARG A 146 -5.44 -35.18 33.49
N GLU A 147 -6.52 -35.49 34.18
CA GLU A 147 -7.69 -34.59 34.30
C GLU A 147 -7.32 -33.30 35.03
N ALA A 148 -6.56 -33.37 36.10
CA ALA A 148 -6.07 -32.20 36.84
C ALA A 148 -5.14 -31.32 35.99
N VAL A 149 -4.25 -31.90 35.17
CA VAL A 149 -3.40 -31.19 34.23
C VAL A 149 -4.23 -30.43 33.19
N LEU A 150 -5.28 -31.08 32.65
CA LEU A 150 -6.18 -30.45 31.68
C LEU A 150 -6.98 -29.30 32.30
N ALA A 151 -7.47 -29.47 33.52
CA ALA A 151 -8.19 -28.45 34.27
C ALA A 151 -7.31 -27.23 34.55
N LEU A 152 -6.05 -27.45 34.97
CA LEU A 152 -5.10 -26.36 35.17
C LEU A 152 -4.80 -25.60 33.87
N ARG A 153 -4.56 -26.30 32.77
CA ARG A 153 -4.33 -25.67 31.47
C ARG A 153 -5.52 -24.84 31.01
N LYS A 154 -6.75 -25.31 31.26
CA LYS A 154 -7.96 -24.55 30.95
C LYS A 154 -8.04 -23.30 31.79
N ALA A 155 -7.90 -23.38 33.10
CA ALA A 155 -7.94 -22.24 34.00
C ALA A 155 -6.84 -21.20 33.69
N GLN A 156 -5.63 -21.64 33.39
CA GLN A 156 -4.53 -20.77 32.93
C GLN A 156 -4.88 -20.03 31.65
N ARG A 157 -5.43 -20.74 30.67
CA ARG A 157 -5.86 -20.11 29.41
C ARG A 157 -6.95 -19.08 29.64
N ASP A 158 -7.99 -19.41 30.46
CA ASP A 158 -9.09 -18.51 30.75
C ASP A 158 -8.59 -17.24 31.45
N PHE A 159 -7.63 -17.36 32.36
CA PHE A 159 -6.92 -16.23 32.95
C PHE A 159 -6.11 -15.42 31.95
N ASP A 160 -5.36 -16.07 31.04
CA ASP A 160 -4.57 -15.39 30.03
C ASP A 160 -5.45 -14.63 29.01
N LEU A 161 -6.71 -15.05 28.82
CA LEU A 161 -7.65 -14.36 27.95
C LEU A 161 -8.13 -13.00 28.52
N THR A 162 -8.03 -12.77 29.84
CA THR A 162 -8.33 -11.48 30.46
C THR A 162 -7.23 -10.44 30.21
N ARG A 163 -6.06 -10.86 29.76
CA ARG A 163 -4.90 -10.03 29.50
C ARG A 163 -4.79 -9.70 28.03
N ILE A 164 -4.97 -8.42 27.71
CA ILE A 164 -4.92 -7.92 26.34
C ILE A 164 -3.49 -7.45 26.07
N ALA A 165 -2.76 -8.20 25.25
CA ALA A 165 -1.36 -7.93 24.93
C ALA A 165 -1.14 -7.64 23.44
N SER A 166 -0.09 -6.89 23.12
CA SER A 166 0.29 -6.61 21.73
C SER A 166 0.86 -7.86 21.05
N PRO A 167 0.41 -8.21 19.83
CA PRO A 167 0.94 -9.35 19.10
C PRO A 167 2.36 -9.14 18.55
N PHE A 168 2.74 -7.89 18.30
CA PHE A 168 4.06 -7.50 17.78
C PHE A 168 4.48 -6.13 18.31
N GLY A 169 5.72 -5.74 18.04
CA GLY A 169 6.25 -4.41 18.38
C GLY A 169 5.75 -3.34 17.41
N GLY A 170 5.31 -2.19 17.93
CA GLY A 170 4.77 -1.10 17.12
C GLY A 170 4.33 0.09 17.94
N VAL A 171 3.41 0.86 17.36
CA VAL A 171 2.77 2.02 17.98
C VAL A 171 1.27 1.79 18.02
N VAL A 172 0.62 2.20 19.10
CA VAL A 172 -0.84 2.17 19.22
C VAL A 172 -1.43 3.28 18.36
N THR A 173 -2.07 2.91 17.26
CA THR A 173 -2.70 3.82 16.28
C THR A 173 -4.21 3.95 16.47
N GLY A 174 -4.81 3.11 17.31
CA GLY A 174 -6.22 3.21 17.69
C GLY A 174 -6.46 2.65 19.08
N ARG A 175 -7.36 3.26 19.86
CA ARG A 175 -7.77 2.82 21.19
C ARG A 175 -9.25 3.07 21.42
N THR A 176 -10.02 2.00 21.63
CA THR A 176 -11.42 2.02 22.02
C THR A 176 -11.63 1.53 23.45
N ALA A 177 -10.61 0.88 24.04
CA ALA A 177 -10.62 0.43 25.42
C ALA A 177 -10.73 1.61 26.39
N ARG A 178 -11.67 1.50 27.35
CA ARG A 178 -11.88 2.48 28.44
C ARG A 178 -12.09 1.73 29.74
N VAL A 179 -11.47 2.19 30.82
CA VAL A 179 -11.67 1.62 32.15
C VAL A 179 -13.15 1.69 32.53
N GLY A 180 -13.69 0.62 33.10
CA GLY A 180 -15.09 0.45 33.48
C GLY A 180 -16.04 0.06 32.35
N ARG A 181 -15.55 -0.04 31.10
CA ARG A 181 -16.38 -0.51 29.98
C ARG A 181 -16.51 -2.04 30.00
N LEU A 182 -17.74 -2.52 29.89
CA LEU A 182 -18.02 -3.93 29.58
C LEU A 182 -17.68 -4.20 28.12
N VAL A 183 -16.94 -5.26 27.86
CA VAL A 183 -16.54 -5.73 26.52
C VAL A 183 -16.91 -7.18 26.33
N GLU A 184 -17.18 -7.55 25.08
CA GLU A 184 -17.47 -8.92 24.67
C GLU A 184 -16.29 -9.52 23.90
N ALA A 185 -16.24 -10.85 23.82
CA ALA A 185 -15.27 -11.52 22.97
C ALA A 185 -15.47 -11.12 21.51
N GLY A 186 -14.42 -10.59 20.86
CA GLY A 186 -14.49 -10.05 19.51
C GLY A 186 -14.51 -8.52 19.43
N ASP A 187 -14.68 -7.81 20.54
CA ASP A 187 -14.58 -6.35 20.55
C ASP A 187 -13.16 -5.89 20.24
N SER A 188 -13.03 -4.97 19.28
CA SER A 188 -11.74 -4.34 18.97
C SER A 188 -11.41 -3.30 20.05
N LEU A 189 -10.28 -3.50 20.74
CA LEU A 189 -9.86 -2.65 21.86
C LEU A 189 -8.70 -1.72 21.50
N PHE A 190 -7.77 -2.18 20.67
CA PHE A 190 -6.63 -1.41 20.22
C PHE A 190 -6.36 -1.70 18.74
N ARG A 191 -5.63 -0.80 18.11
CA ARG A 191 -4.94 -1.04 16.84
C ARG A 191 -3.47 -0.79 17.05
N VAL A 192 -2.64 -1.75 16.68
CA VAL A 192 -1.19 -1.65 16.77
C VAL A 192 -0.61 -1.74 15.37
N THR A 193 0.22 -0.78 15.01
CA THR A 193 0.86 -0.68 13.69
C THR A 193 2.36 -0.68 13.89
N ALA A 194 3.07 -1.59 13.25
CA ALA A 194 4.53 -1.55 13.19
C ALA A 194 4.94 -0.43 12.23
N LEU A 195 5.85 0.44 12.64
CA LEU A 195 6.29 1.56 11.79
C LEU A 195 7.38 1.18 10.78
N ALA A 196 7.92 -0.02 10.89
CA ALA A 196 8.94 -0.57 9.98
C ALA A 196 8.77 -2.09 9.86
N PRO A 197 9.10 -2.67 8.70
CA PRO A 197 9.53 -2.00 7.47
C PRO A 197 8.37 -1.28 6.77
N VAL A 198 8.65 -0.15 6.12
CA VAL A 198 7.69 0.52 5.24
C VAL A 198 7.84 -0.04 3.84
N LEU A 199 6.74 -0.43 3.26
CA LEU A 199 6.65 -1.12 1.97
C LEU A 199 5.76 -0.33 1.01
N ALA A 200 5.96 -0.53 -0.30
CA ALA A 200 5.01 -0.12 -1.32
C ALA A 200 4.82 -1.25 -2.34
N SER A 201 3.57 -1.50 -2.73
CA SER A 201 3.24 -2.44 -3.80
C SER A 201 2.92 -1.65 -5.07
N ILE A 202 3.52 -2.06 -6.18
CA ILE A 202 3.29 -1.50 -7.50
C ILE A 202 2.95 -2.61 -8.49
N ARG A 203 2.20 -2.24 -9.52
CA ARG A 203 1.89 -3.10 -10.67
C ARG A 203 2.69 -2.63 -11.87
N VAL A 204 3.70 -3.41 -12.22
CA VAL A 204 4.59 -3.12 -13.35
C VAL A 204 4.04 -3.77 -14.61
N PRO A 205 3.82 -3.03 -15.72
CA PRO A 205 3.39 -3.59 -16.99
C PRO A 205 4.35 -4.68 -17.50
N GLU A 206 3.83 -5.70 -18.17
CA GLU A 206 4.62 -6.84 -18.66
C GLU A 206 5.84 -6.40 -19.49
N ALA A 207 5.65 -5.42 -20.37
CA ALA A 207 6.72 -4.90 -21.23
C ALA A 207 7.96 -4.42 -20.44
N SER A 208 7.74 -3.85 -19.25
CA SER A 208 8.79 -3.31 -18.38
C SER A 208 9.17 -4.26 -17.22
N ALA A 209 8.37 -5.32 -17.01
CA ALA A 209 8.50 -6.20 -15.85
C ALA A 209 9.80 -7.01 -15.85
N PHE A 210 10.35 -7.34 -17.01
CA PHE A 210 11.60 -8.10 -17.15
C PHE A 210 12.83 -7.29 -16.72
N GLY A 211 12.76 -5.96 -16.78
CA GLY A 211 13.83 -5.06 -16.30
C GLY A 211 13.89 -4.92 -14.77
N VAL A 212 12.81 -5.24 -14.07
CA VAL A 212 12.72 -5.08 -12.62
C VAL A 212 13.08 -6.39 -11.92
N LYS A 213 14.31 -6.44 -11.35
CA LYS A 213 14.84 -7.61 -10.65
C LYS A 213 14.77 -7.44 -9.14
N LEU A 214 14.78 -8.57 -8.42
CA LEU A 214 14.92 -8.58 -6.97
C LEU A 214 16.22 -7.86 -6.58
N GLY A 215 16.15 -6.99 -5.56
CA GLY A 215 17.28 -6.19 -5.12
C GLY A 215 17.52 -4.90 -5.93
N ALA A 216 16.77 -4.66 -7.03
CA ALA A 216 16.87 -3.43 -7.79
C ALA A 216 16.53 -2.21 -6.91
N GLU A 217 17.25 -1.12 -7.15
CA GLU A 217 17.04 0.15 -6.48
C GLU A 217 15.88 0.90 -7.13
N ALA A 218 15.18 1.65 -6.31
CA ALA A 218 14.05 2.48 -6.70
C ALA A 218 14.07 3.79 -5.90
N GLU A 219 13.58 4.85 -6.52
CA GLU A 219 13.36 6.13 -5.85
C GLU A 219 11.87 6.30 -5.57
N VAL A 220 11.55 6.69 -4.35
CA VAL A 220 10.19 7.02 -3.92
C VAL A 220 10.08 8.53 -3.76
N VAL A 221 9.11 9.12 -4.45
CA VAL A 221 8.83 10.56 -4.39
C VAL A 221 7.50 10.78 -3.71
N GLY A 222 7.51 11.47 -2.59
CA GLY A 222 6.32 11.83 -1.81
C GLY A 222 5.57 13.02 -2.39
N PRO A 223 4.37 13.31 -1.86
CA PRO A 223 3.47 14.33 -2.41
C PRO A 223 4.00 15.77 -2.27
N ARG A 224 4.98 16.02 -1.41
CA ARG A 224 5.62 17.33 -1.21
C ARG A 224 7.00 17.42 -1.86
N GLY A 225 7.35 16.44 -2.72
CA GLY A 225 8.66 16.37 -3.37
C GLY A 225 9.78 15.76 -2.51
N GLU A 226 9.47 15.25 -1.30
CA GLU A 226 10.43 14.50 -0.52
C GLU A 226 10.80 13.20 -1.23
N THR A 227 12.07 12.84 -1.20
CA THR A 227 12.58 11.61 -1.83
C THR A 227 13.09 10.62 -0.81
N ALA A 228 12.93 9.34 -1.10
CA ALA A 228 13.46 8.24 -0.32
C ALA A 228 14.01 7.16 -1.24
N GLN A 229 15.03 6.44 -0.77
CA GLN A 229 15.53 5.27 -1.46
C GLN A 229 14.74 4.03 -1.06
N ALA A 230 14.49 3.18 -2.02
CA ALA A 230 13.83 1.91 -1.81
C ALA A 230 14.52 0.79 -2.60
N ARG A 231 14.22 -0.44 -2.23
CA ARG A 231 14.76 -1.64 -2.89
C ARG A 231 13.66 -2.66 -3.12
N VAL A 232 13.69 -3.33 -4.25
CA VAL A 232 12.77 -4.45 -4.55
C VAL A 232 13.06 -5.62 -3.62
N VAL A 233 12.08 -5.97 -2.79
CA VAL A 233 12.17 -7.09 -1.84
C VAL A 233 11.35 -8.30 -2.27
N ARG A 234 10.30 -8.09 -3.05
CA ARG A 234 9.48 -9.16 -3.61
C ARG A 234 9.05 -8.79 -5.02
N ALA A 235 8.99 -9.79 -5.90
CA ALA A 235 8.45 -9.64 -7.25
C ALA A 235 7.69 -10.93 -7.58
N SER A 236 6.43 -10.81 -7.96
CA SER A 236 5.62 -11.96 -8.35
C SER A 236 6.27 -12.71 -9.52
N PRO A 237 6.36 -14.02 -9.50
CA PRO A 237 6.83 -14.77 -10.66
C PRO A 237 5.79 -14.84 -11.80
N VAL A 238 4.55 -14.42 -11.53
CA VAL A 238 3.41 -14.54 -12.46
C VAL A 238 2.93 -13.15 -12.85
N ILE A 239 2.55 -12.99 -14.13
CA ILE A 239 1.84 -11.83 -14.64
C ILE A 239 0.34 -12.09 -14.48
N ASP A 240 -0.38 -11.12 -13.93
CA ASP A 240 -1.84 -11.17 -13.83
C ASP A 240 -2.44 -11.02 -15.24
N PRO A 241 -3.13 -12.06 -15.76
CA PRO A 241 -3.65 -12.02 -17.13
C PRO A 241 -4.80 -11.01 -17.33
N ALA A 242 -5.48 -10.60 -16.25
CA ALA A 242 -6.56 -9.63 -16.33
C ALA A 242 -6.05 -8.19 -16.51
N SER A 243 -4.90 -7.87 -15.90
CA SER A 243 -4.32 -6.53 -15.94
C SER A 243 -3.07 -6.42 -16.81
N GLY A 244 -2.46 -7.53 -17.24
CA GLY A 244 -1.19 -7.55 -17.97
C GLY A 244 -0.03 -6.99 -17.12
N THR A 245 -0.12 -7.08 -15.79
CA THR A 245 0.87 -6.50 -14.89
C THR A 245 1.47 -7.54 -13.96
N ARG A 246 2.66 -7.25 -13.47
CA ARG A 246 3.37 -8.01 -12.45
C ARG A 246 3.43 -7.21 -11.14
N GLU A 247 3.05 -7.84 -10.05
CA GLU A 247 3.18 -7.22 -8.74
C GLU A 247 4.64 -7.21 -8.27
N VAL A 248 5.10 -6.04 -7.85
CA VAL A 248 6.42 -5.82 -7.29
C VAL A 248 6.28 -5.07 -5.97
N VAL A 249 6.94 -5.54 -4.92
CA VAL A 249 6.96 -4.89 -3.62
C VAL A 249 8.36 -4.35 -3.38
N VAL A 250 8.42 -3.08 -3.06
CA VAL A 250 9.64 -2.39 -2.66
C VAL A 250 9.61 -2.04 -1.18
N GLN A 251 10.76 -2.06 -0.55
CA GLN A 251 10.96 -1.64 0.83
C GLN A 251 11.76 -0.34 0.85
N LEU A 252 11.28 0.64 1.60
CA LEU A 252 12.03 1.87 1.84
C LEU A 252 13.28 1.55 2.68
N THR A 253 14.43 2.00 2.21
CA THR A 253 15.72 1.86 2.91
C THR A 253 16.14 3.14 3.62
N SER A 254 15.57 4.28 3.22
CA SER A 254 15.75 5.59 3.84
C SER A 254 14.45 6.38 3.73
N GLY A 255 14.23 7.37 4.57
CA GLY A 255 13.07 8.26 4.46
C GLY A 255 12.09 8.18 5.63
N ASP A 256 12.55 8.47 6.85
CA ASP A 256 11.72 8.53 8.08
C ASP A 256 10.55 9.55 8.01
N ARG A 257 10.46 10.32 6.94
CA ARG A 257 9.47 11.40 6.78
C ARG A 257 8.21 11.02 6.02
N MET A 258 8.15 9.80 5.49
CA MET A 258 6.99 9.30 4.75
C MET A 258 6.23 8.27 5.60
N PRO A 259 5.15 8.66 6.28
CA PRO A 259 4.40 7.73 7.12
C PRO A 259 3.66 6.69 6.26
N PRO A 260 3.43 5.48 6.78
CA PRO A 260 2.53 4.51 6.16
C PRO A 260 1.16 5.15 5.87
N GLY A 261 0.56 4.78 4.74
CA GLY A 261 -0.67 5.38 4.24
C GLY A 261 -0.46 6.53 3.25
N SER A 262 0.77 7.06 3.12
CA SER A 262 1.08 8.12 2.15
C SER A 262 0.99 7.59 0.72
N SER A 263 0.40 8.40 -0.18
CA SER A 263 0.46 8.19 -1.63
C SER A 263 1.78 8.73 -2.16
N VAL A 264 2.49 7.95 -2.95
CA VAL A 264 3.82 8.27 -3.46
C VAL A 264 3.93 7.90 -4.94
N THR A 265 4.91 8.46 -5.62
CA THR A 265 5.32 8.00 -6.95
C THR A 265 6.62 7.23 -6.84
N LEU A 266 6.63 6.02 -7.34
CA LEU A 266 7.79 5.15 -7.34
C LEU A 266 8.43 5.16 -8.73
N LYS A 267 9.71 5.51 -8.79
CA LYS A 267 10.52 5.48 -10.00
C LYS A 267 11.44 4.26 -9.94
N ILE A 268 11.28 3.33 -10.89
CA ILE A 268 12.01 2.06 -10.86
C ILE A 268 12.41 1.62 -12.28
N GLY A 269 13.57 1.00 -12.38
CA GLY A 269 14.06 0.47 -13.65
C GLY A 269 14.29 1.55 -14.70
N SER A 270 14.34 1.15 -15.96
CA SER A 270 14.35 2.05 -17.09
C SER A 270 13.53 1.46 -18.23
N GLU A 271 12.78 2.31 -18.88
CA GLU A 271 12.03 1.99 -20.09
C GLU A 271 12.64 2.75 -21.25
N LYS A 272 12.93 2.03 -22.34
CA LYS A 272 13.40 2.62 -23.58
C LYS A 272 12.20 3.15 -24.35
N ARG A 273 12.09 4.47 -24.45
CA ARG A 273 11.05 5.14 -25.22
C ARG A 273 11.68 5.93 -26.38
N ARG A 274 11.10 5.81 -27.57
CA ARG A 274 11.43 6.69 -28.69
C ARG A 274 10.62 7.97 -28.56
N VAL A 275 11.31 9.10 -28.49
CA VAL A 275 10.71 10.42 -28.38
C VAL A 275 11.26 11.34 -29.45
N VAL A 276 10.47 12.30 -29.89
CA VAL A 276 10.96 13.36 -30.75
C VAL A 276 11.65 14.39 -29.87
N ALA A 277 12.93 14.65 -30.16
CA ALA A 277 13.75 15.55 -29.39
C ALA A 277 14.28 16.67 -30.26
N VAL A 278 14.28 17.88 -29.71
CA VAL A 278 14.88 19.07 -30.31
C VAL A 278 15.77 19.78 -29.29
N PRO A 279 16.77 20.54 -29.72
CA PRO A 279 17.53 21.39 -28.82
C PRO A 279 16.61 22.34 -28.05
N ARG A 280 16.90 22.55 -26.76
CA ARG A 280 16.12 23.46 -25.91
C ARG A 280 15.98 24.88 -26.50
N GLU A 281 17.03 25.34 -27.22
CA GLU A 281 17.06 26.63 -27.90
C GLU A 281 16.07 26.74 -29.06
N ALA A 282 15.51 25.62 -29.54
CA ALA A 282 14.57 25.58 -30.66
C ALA A 282 13.10 25.69 -30.23
N VAL A 283 12.84 25.69 -28.90
CA VAL A 283 11.47 25.78 -28.34
C VAL A 283 11.43 26.89 -27.31
N GLY A 284 10.48 27.83 -27.49
CA GLY A 284 10.20 28.90 -26.53
C GLY A 284 8.71 28.99 -26.23
N GLU A 285 8.36 29.07 -24.93
CA GLU A 285 6.99 29.31 -24.43
C GLU A 285 5.88 28.44 -25.05
N GLY A 286 6.21 27.21 -25.46
CA GLY A 286 5.23 26.28 -26.08
C GLY A 286 5.08 26.43 -27.60
N TYR A 287 6.01 27.12 -28.26
CA TYR A 287 6.06 27.27 -29.71
C TYR A 287 7.43 26.90 -30.26
N ALA A 288 7.46 26.44 -31.52
CA ALA A 288 8.67 26.19 -32.29
C ALA A 288 8.53 26.89 -33.67
N LEU A 289 9.63 27.41 -34.17
CA LEU A 289 9.72 27.93 -35.55
C LEU A 289 10.15 26.76 -36.46
N VAL A 290 9.23 26.28 -37.25
CA VAL A 290 9.46 25.18 -38.20
C VAL A 290 9.89 25.77 -39.54
N TRP A 291 10.90 25.19 -40.15
CA TRP A 291 11.41 25.57 -41.46
C TRP A 291 10.78 24.65 -42.55
N GLU A 292 9.88 25.17 -43.33
CA GLU A 292 9.21 24.51 -44.45
C GLU A 292 9.25 25.42 -45.67
N ASP A 293 9.52 24.87 -46.86
CA ASP A 293 9.48 25.57 -48.16
C ASP A 293 10.20 26.94 -48.17
N GLU A 294 11.41 26.97 -47.58
CA GLU A 294 12.23 28.19 -47.48
C GLU A 294 11.59 29.30 -46.64
N ARG A 295 10.63 28.98 -45.77
CA ARG A 295 9.93 29.93 -44.88
C ARG A 295 9.92 29.36 -43.45
N THR A 296 9.79 30.28 -42.50
CA THR A 296 9.56 29.95 -41.11
C THR A 296 8.09 30.04 -40.77
N ALA A 297 7.54 29.01 -40.17
CA ALA A 297 6.18 28.98 -39.62
C ALA A 297 6.23 28.82 -38.10
N LEU A 298 5.51 29.63 -37.37
CA LEU A 298 5.33 29.44 -35.92
C LEU A 298 4.33 28.32 -35.70
N ARG A 299 4.73 27.27 -34.97
CA ARG A 299 3.88 26.15 -34.68
C ARG A 299 3.80 25.91 -33.18
N GLN A 300 2.60 25.71 -32.67
CA GLN A 300 2.40 25.37 -31.28
C GLN A 300 2.87 23.93 -31.01
N VAL A 301 3.69 23.77 -29.97
CA VAL A 301 4.25 22.47 -29.57
C VAL A 301 3.96 22.21 -28.10
N THR A 302 3.72 20.95 -27.79
CA THR A 302 3.65 20.51 -26.38
C THR A 302 4.99 19.95 -25.99
N VAL A 303 5.66 20.63 -25.07
CA VAL A 303 6.97 20.25 -24.55
C VAL A 303 6.81 19.23 -23.42
N GLY A 304 7.60 18.17 -23.46
CA GLY A 304 7.69 17.14 -22.42
C GLY A 304 8.82 17.39 -21.42
N GLY A 305 9.52 16.32 -21.05
CA GLY A 305 10.66 16.40 -20.13
C GLY A 305 11.96 16.86 -20.77
N GLU A 306 12.88 17.39 -19.95
CA GLU A 306 14.27 17.65 -20.37
C GLU A 306 15.01 16.31 -20.55
N LEU A 307 15.81 16.22 -21.61
CA LEU A 307 16.58 15.05 -21.98
C LEU A 307 18.08 15.33 -21.85
N PRO A 308 18.92 14.31 -21.72
CA PRO A 308 20.37 14.48 -21.73
C PRO A 308 20.87 15.17 -23.00
N GLY A 309 21.84 16.07 -22.89
CA GLY A 309 22.46 16.76 -24.04
C GLY A 309 21.72 18.04 -24.46
N GLU A 310 21.10 18.75 -23.51
CA GLU A 310 20.34 20.01 -23.76
C GLU A 310 19.19 19.84 -24.77
N LEU A 311 18.67 18.63 -24.85
CA LEU A 311 17.50 18.29 -25.65
C LEU A 311 16.22 18.37 -24.82
N VAL A 312 15.11 18.63 -25.50
CA VAL A 312 13.77 18.65 -24.91
C VAL A 312 12.87 17.73 -25.72
N GLU A 313 12.09 16.92 -25.02
CA GLU A 313 11.07 16.08 -25.63
C GLU A 313 9.94 16.95 -26.18
N VAL A 314 9.50 16.68 -27.41
CA VAL A 314 8.28 17.23 -27.97
C VAL A 314 7.23 16.13 -28.07
N VAL A 315 6.15 16.31 -27.27
CA VAL A 315 5.06 15.33 -27.19
C VAL A 315 4.11 15.43 -28.38
N SER A 316 3.90 16.66 -28.87
CA SER A 316 3.05 16.92 -30.04
C SER A 316 3.43 18.23 -30.71
N GLY A 317 3.09 18.36 -31.99
CA GLY A 317 3.31 19.58 -32.78
C GLY A 317 4.51 19.53 -33.74
N LEU A 318 5.40 18.52 -33.60
CA LEU A 318 6.51 18.27 -34.54
C LEU A 318 6.53 16.82 -34.98
N GLU A 319 6.89 16.58 -36.25
CA GLU A 319 7.14 15.27 -36.80
C GLU A 319 8.66 14.99 -36.87
N PRO A 320 9.06 13.70 -36.78
CA PRO A 320 10.46 13.34 -36.97
C PRO A 320 10.99 13.75 -38.35
N GLY A 321 12.16 14.42 -38.39
CA GLY A 321 12.76 14.90 -39.60
C GLY A 321 12.45 16.36 -39.95
N GLU A 322 11.52 17.00 -39.28
CA GLU A 322 11.27 18.42 -39.48
C GLU A 322 12.42 19.30 -39.02
N LYS A 323 12.64 20.37 -39.72
CA LYS A 323 13.69 21.33 -39.35
C LYS A 323 13.12 22.45 -38.52
N VAL A 324 13.73 22.72 -37.39
CA VAL A 324 13.35 23.79 -36.47
C VAL A 324 14.47 24.80 -36.34
N VAL A 325 14.11 26.06 -36.19
CA VAL A 325 15.06 27.16 -36.05
C VAL A 325 15.48 27.28 -34.60
N ARG A 326 16.81 27.30 -34.34
CA ARG A 326 17.31 27.65 -33.02
C ARG A 326 17.12 29.14 -32.80
N THR A 327 16.26 29.53 -31.93
CA THR A 327 16.10 30.89 -31.42
C THR A 327 17.02 31.02 -30.20
N GLY A 328 18.35 31.10 -30.43
CA GLY A 328 19.32 31.26 -29.34
C GLY A 328 19.03 32.47 -28.45
N PRO A 329 19.66 32.54 -27.23
CA PRO A 329 19.45 33.62 -26.29
C PRO A 329 19.82 34.96 -26.84
#